data_ac39d6e5ea494df901bddb25cae7006c
#
_entry.id   ac39d6e5ea494df901bddb25cae7006c
#
_cell.length_a   1.000
_cell.length_b   1.000
_cell.length_c   1.000
_cell.angle_alpha   90.00
_cell.angle_beta   90.00
_cell.angle_gamma   90.00
#
_symmetry.space_group_name_H-M   'P 1'
#
loop_
_entity.id
_entity.type
_entity.pdbx_description
1 polymer ?
#
loop_
_entity_poly.entity_id
_entity_poly.type
_entity_poly.pdbx_seq_one_letter_code
_entity_poly.pdbx_strand_id
1 'polypeptide(L)'
;MIRRLCAAASAVLLTAGLVACSPPALGRVVPRAAAPEGLRSPSTTPTPTTTPKPGPQPEEKHSGKGNASVPMAWPSRIGFVTFECPKCSGHVAVNTENELIVNDIGPYKGTQWINDMPGRQAKTFTVKANAAWTLTITDESGLPVLTPGKPLSGKSEAVFAAPDGVSAVAITTKNSGRTAVWVHSGDYSELPVNQLGDYKGSVPVSGPAFVSVEGDGSWTVTAS
;
A
#
# COMPACT_ATOMS: atom_id res chain seq x y z
N MET A 1 -2.54 47.41 15.53
CA MET A 1 -1.21 47.75 14.93
C MET A 1 -1.01 46.85 13.70
N ILE A 2 -1.06 47.49 12.55
CA ILE A 2 -0.97 46.85 11.22
C ILE A 2 0.52 46.79 10.84
N ARG A 3 1.05 45.62 10.52
CA ARG A 3 2.32 45.50 9.81
C ARG A 3 2.11 44.72 8.52
N ARG A 4 2.16 45.45 7.44
CA ARG A 4 2.28 44.94 6.04
C ARG A 4 3.71 44.46 5.85
N LEU A 5 3.90 43.27 5.25
CA LEU A 5 5.18 42.84 4.71
C LEU A 5 5.02 42.58 3.20
N CYS A 6 5.95 43.15 2.46
CA CYS A 6 6.02 43.22 1.02
C CYS A 6 6.32 41.87 0.37
N ALA A 7 5.68 41.64 -0.78
CA ALA A 7 6.01 40.59 -1.73
C ALA A 7 7.28 41.00 -2.50
N ALA A 8 8.25 40.09 -2.60
CA ALA A 8 9.35 40.15 -3.53
C ALA A 8 9.12 39.11 -4.63
N ALA A 9 8.85 39.62 -5.84
CA ALA A 9 8.76 38.79 -7.04
C ALA A 9 10.17 38.62 -7.61
N SER A 10 10.64 37.36 -7.70
CA SER A 10 11.87 37.03 -8.43
C SER A 10 11.51 36.44 -9.79
N ALA A 11 11.82 37.19 -10.84
CA ALA A 11 11.71 36.75 -12.22
C ALA A 11 12.92 35.86 -12.57
N VAL A 12 12.68 34.65 -13.01
CA VAL A 12 13.70 33.74 -13.58
C VAL A 12 13.61 33.81 -15.10
N LEU A 13 14.67 34.33 -15.74
CA LEU A 13 14.85 34.27 -17.18
C LEU A 13 15.22 32.86 -17.63
N LEU A 14 14.39 32.26 -18.48
CA LEU A 14 14.73 31.04 -19.24
C LEU A 14 15.51 31.43 -20.49
N THR A 15 16.78 31.04 -20.60
CA THR A 15 17.55 31.04 -21.85
C THR A 15 17.33 29.70 -22.58
N ALA A 16 16.73 29.78 -23.76
CA ALA A 16 16.56 28.67 -24.66
C ALA A 16 17.88 28.40 -25.41
N GLY A 17 18.52 27.26 -25.10
CA GLY A 17 19.67 26.75 -25.89
C GLY A 17 19.18 25.88 -27.05
N LEU A 18 19.41 26.35 -28.27
CA LEU A 18 19.22 25.59 -29.51
C LEU A 18 20.36 24.57 -29.67
N VAL A 19 20.05 23.26 -29.50
CA VAL A 19 20.96 22.16 -29.86
C VAL A 19 20.67 21.77 -31.31
N ALA A 20 21.63 22.03 -32.19
CA ALA A 20 21.58 21.57 -33.58
C ALA A 20 21.84 20.07 -33.67
N CYS A 21 20.87 19.29 -34.12
CA CYS A 21 21.06 17.90 -34.50
C CYS A 21 21.68 17.80 -35.90
N SER A 22 22.91 17.28 -36.00
CA SER A 22 23.52 16.86 -37.27
C SER A 22 23.02 15.46 -37.65
N PRO A 23 22.66 15.18 -38.93
CA PRO A 23 22.26 13.85 -39.36
C PRO A 23 23.45 12.89 -39.45
N PRO A 24 23.29 11.61 -39.11
CA PRO A 24 24.35 10.61 -39.26
C PRO A 24 24.58 10.26 -40.74
N ALA A 25 25.86 10.14 -41.09
CA ALA A 25 26.33 9.77 -42.41
C ALA A 25 25.86 8.34 -42.78
N LEU A 26 25.38 8.20 -44.04
CA LEU A 26 24.98 6.92 -44.65
C LEU A 26 26.21 6.00 -44.77
N GLY A 27 26.28 4.98 -43.93
CA GLY A 27 27.25 3.91 -44.00
C GLY A 27 26.99 2.99 -45.21
N ARG A 28 28.03 2.81 -45.98
CA ARG A 28 28.12 1.95 -47.18
C ARG A 28 27.78 0.50 -46.84
N VAL A 29 26.72 -0.06 -47.45
CA VAL A 29 26.35 -1.46 -47.34
C VAL A 29 27.34 -2.32 -48.11
N VAL A 30 28.10 -3.15 -47.41
CA VAL A 30 28.94 -4.20 -48.00
C VAL A 30 28.12 -5.49 -48.03
N PRO A 31 27.96 -6.19 -49.18
CA PRO A 31 27.26 -7.46 -49.22
C PRO A 31 28.04 -8.53 -48.45
N ARG A 32 27.45 -9.07 -47.39
CA ARG A 32 28.01 -10.19 -46.64
C ARG A 32 27.60 -11.50 -47.30
N ALA A 33 28.60 -12.32 -47.65
CA ALA A 33 28.41 -13.65 -48.20
C ALA A 33 27.58 -14.54 -47.28
N ALA A 34 26.66 -15.30 -47.82
CA ALA A 34 25.82 -16.27 -47.12
C ALA A 34 26.69 -17.37 -46.49
N ALA A 35 26.54 -17.57 -45.20
CA ALA A 35 27.09 -18.71 -44.48
C ALA A 35 26.12 -19.92 -44.61
N PRO A 36 26.62 -21.18 -44.59
CA PRO A 36 25.78 -22.37 -44.76
C PRO A 36 24.83 -22.56 -43.53
N GLU A 37 23.60 -22.96 -43.83
CA GLU A 37 22.58 -23.31 -42.84
C GLU A 37 23.03 -24.52 -42.01
N GLY A 38 23.56 -24.24 -40.80
CA GLY A 38 23.76 -25.26 -39.79
C GLY A 38 22.42 -25.59 -39.11
N LEU A 39 22.14 -26.88 -39.01
CA LEU A 39 21.00 -27.49 -38.30
C LEU A 39 20.72 -26.77 -36.95
N ARG A 40 19.61 -26.06 -36.89
CA ARG A 40 19.10 -25.50 -35.65
C ARG A 40 18.51 -26.62 -34.80
N SER A 41 19.16 -26.97 -33.70
CA SER A 41 18.55 -27.75 -32.64
C SER A 41 17.30 -27.04 -32.14
N PRO A 42 16.19 -27.75 -31.86
CA PRO A 42 15.00 -27.14 -31.28
C PRO A 42 15.35 -26.55 -29.93
N SER A 43 15.25 -25.22 -29.84
CA SER A 43 15.35 -24.50 -28.58
C SER A 43 14.12 -24.86 -27.73
N THR A 44 14.28 -25.72 -26.76
CA THR A 44 13.23 -25.99 -25.76
C THR A 44 13.07 -24.74 -24.91
N THR A 45 12.01 -23.99 -25.15
CA THR A 45 11.58 -22.88 -24.30
C THR A 45 11.32 -23.46 -22.90
N PRO A 46 12.01 -22.99 -21.85
CA PRO A 46 11.72 -23.48 -20.50
C PRO A 46 10.27 -23.14 -20.14
N THR A 47 9.50 -24.16 -19.79
CA THR A 47 8.16 -23.98 -19.24
C THR A 47 8.28 -23.14 -17.97
N PRO A 48 7.49 -22.05 -17.79
CA PRO A 48 7.55 -21.26 -16.59
C PRO A 48 7.20 -22.14 -15.39
N THR A 49 8.17 -22.36 -14.52
CA THR A 49 7.97 -23.04 -13.25
C THR A 49 7.18 -22.10 -12.36
N THR A 50 5.88 -22.33 -12.18
CA THR A 50 5.09 -21.59 -11.21
C THR A 50 5.59 -21.97 -9.82
N THR A 51 6.22 -21.02 -9.14
CA THR A 51 6.58 -21.16 -7.72
C THR A 51 5.27 -21.38 -6.94
N PRO A 52 5.13 -22.45 -6.15
CA PRO A 52 3.92 -22.67 -5.36
C PRO A 52 3.66 -21.45 -4.47
N LYS A 53 2.40 -20.98 -4.42
CA LYS A 53 1.98 -19.94 -3.47
C LYS A 53 2.28 -20.45 -2.05
N PRO A 54 2.93 -19.68 -1.18
CA PRO A 54 3.15 -20.06 0.21
C PRO A 54 1.83 -20.44 0.88
N GLY A 55 1.85 -21.48 1.69
CA GLY A 55 0.67 -21.88 2.47
C GLY A 55 0.25 -20.82 3.49
N PRO A 56 -0.97 -20.95 4.07
CA PRO A 56 -1.44 -20.04 5.11
C PRO A 56 -0.44 -19.92 6.26
N GLN A 57 -0.24 -18.68 6.74
CA GLN A 57 0.63 -18.41 7.88
C GLN A 57 -0.21 -18.40 9.16
N PRO A 58 0.23 -19.11 10.23
CA PRO A 58 -0.44 -19.03 11.52
C PRO A 58 -0.52 -17.58 12.02
N GLU A 59 -1.64 -17.25 12.63
CA GLU A 59 -1.88 -15.96 13.25
C GLU A 59 -0.87 -15.72 14.39
N GLU A 60 -0.25 -14.53 14.43
CA GLU A 60 0.62 -14.10 15.53
C GLU A 60 -0.13 -13.10 16.41
N LYS A 61 -0.21 -13.38 17.72
CA LYS A 61 -0.94 -12.56 18.68
C LYS A 61 -0.06 -12.04 19.81
N HIS A 62 -0.25 -10.76 20.10
CA HIS A 62 0.37 -10.09 21.25
C HIS A 62 -0.69 -9.31 22.05
N SER A 63 -0.48 -9.16 23.33
CA SER A 63 -1.31 -8.34 24.19
C SER A 63 -0.47 -7.70 25.29
N GLY A 64 -0.91 -6.54 25.77
CA GLY A 64 -0.22 -5.82 26.81
C GLY A 64 -1.07 -4.73 27.43
N LYS A 65 -0.43 -3.95 28.32
CA LYS A 65 -1.00 -2.77 28.95
C LYS A 65 0.06 -1.68 29.03
N GLY A 66 -0.28 -0.49 28.54
CA GLY A 66 0.68 0.62 28.48
C GLY A 66 1.68 0.48 27.33
N ASN A 67 2.80 1.18 27.45
CA ASN A 67 3.85 1.14 26.45
C ASN A 67 4.60 -0.20 26.46
N ALA A 68 4.96 -0.70 25.28
CA ALA A 68 5.70 -1.95 25.16
C ALA A 68 6.55 -1.98 23.88
N SER A 69 7.58 -2.82 23.90
CA SER A 69 8.29 -3.26 22.71
C SER A 69 8.04 -4.75 22.55
N VAL A 70 7.59 -5.17 21.37
CA VAL A 70 7.11 -6.53 21.11
C VAL A 70 7.89 -7.07 19.92
N PRO A 71 8.71 -8.14 20.11
CA PRO A 71 9.37 -8.80 18.99
C PRO A 71 8.33 -9.45 18.08
N MET A 72 8.59 -9.42 16.78
CA MET A 72 7.73 -9.99 15.75
C MET A 72 8.41 -11.22 15.15
N ALA A 73 7.67 -12.32 15.06
CA ALA A 73 8.11 -13.56 14.42
C ALA A 73 7.58 -13.72 12.98
N TRP A 74 6.86 -12.71 12.48
CA TRP A 74 6.27 -12.74 11.14
C TRP A 74 7.34 -12.83 10.04
N PRO A 75 7.16 -13.69 9.02
CA PRO A 75 8.12 -13.83 7.93
C PRO A 75 8.22 -12.57 7.07
N SER A 76 9.24 -12.49 6.20
CA SER A 76 9.47 -11.36 5.30
C SER A 76 8.48 -11.36 4.12
N ARG A 77 7.19 -11.34 4.40
CA ARG A 77 6.11 -11.19 3.45
C ARG A 77 5.09 -10.19 4.00
N ILE A 78 4.23 -9.69 3.14
CA ILE A 78 3.13 -8.83 3.57
C ILE A 78 2.32 -9.51 4.68
N GLY A 79 2.00 -8.75 5.71
CA GLY A 79 1.15 -9.16 6.81
C GLY A 79 0.13 -8.07 7.10
N PHE A 80 -0.95 -8.43 7.78
CA PHE A 80 -2.03 -7.51 8.12
C PHE A 80 -2.15 -7.44 9.63
N VAL A 81 -1.87 -6.24 10.17
CA VAL A 81 -1.84 -5.97 11.60
C VAL A 81 -3.14 -5.34 12.02
N THR A 82 -3.92 -6.03 12.84
CA THR A 82 -5.06 -5.45 13.56
C THR A 82 -4.61 -5.05 14.95
N PHE A 83 -4.72 -3.76 15.26
CA PHE A 83 -4.45 -3.24 16.60
C PHE A 83 -5.74 -2.75 17.26
N GLU A 84 -5.94 -3.10 18.51
CA GLU A 84 -7.10 -2.70 19.29
C GLU A 84 -6.68 -2.18 20.68
N CYS A 85 -7.13 -0.97 21.02
CA CYS A 85 -7.04 -0.39 22.35
C CYS A 85 -8.37 0.28 22.72
N PRO A 86 -9.41 -0.50 23.09
CA PRO A 86 -10.77 0.02 23.24
C PRO A 86 -10.97 0.96 24.45
N LYS A 87 -10.02 0.98 25.39
CA LYS A 87 -10.05 1.83 26.58
C LYS A 87 -8.92 2.86 26.62
N CYS A 88 -8.20 3.04 25.52
CA CYS A 88 -7.25 4.14 25.43
C CYS A 88 -7.96 5.48 25.48
N SER A 89 -7.38 6.45 26.17
CA SER A 89 -7.92 7.80 26.34
C SER A 89 -6.93 8.92 25.99
N GLY A 90 -5.72 8.54 25.57
CA GLY A 90 -4.66 9.45 25.17
C GLY A 90 -4.09 9.06 23.83
N HIS A 91 -2.88 9.52 23.52
CA HIS A 91 -2.19 9.20 22.29
C HIS A 91 -1.86 7.70 22.21
N VAL A 92 -2.26 7.10 21.10
CA VAL A 92 -2.00 5.70 20.73
C VAL A 92 -1.13 5.68 19.50
N ALA A 93 0.00 4.97 19.55
CA ALA A 93 0.84 4.77 18.39
C ALA A 93 1.39 3.34 18.37
N VAL A 94 1.47 2.80 17.18
CA VAL A 94 2.19 1.54 16.88
C VAL A 94 3.15 1.80 15.76
N ASN A 95 4.43 1.54 16.00
CA ASN A 95 5.50 1.72 15.02
C ASN A 95 6.24 0.40 14.83
N THR A 96 6.79 0.22 13.64
CA THR A 96 7.91 -0.69 13.39
C THR A 96 9.19 0.13 13.23
N GLU A 97 10.30 -0.53 12.90
CA GLU A 97 11.55 0.16 12.56
C GLU A 97 11.43 0.97 11.25
N ASN A 98 10.45 0.63 10.41
CA ASN A 98 10.34 1.15 9.05
C ASN A 98 9.18 2.12 8.87
N GLU A 99 8.12 2.02 9.69
CA GLU A 99 6.87 2.72 9.43
C GLU A 99 6.05 2.98 10.70
N LEU A 100 5.17 3.96 10.63
CA LEU A 100 4.15 4.29 11.61
C LEU A 100 2.84 3.61 11.19
N ILE A 101 2.44 2.57 11.94
CA ILE A 101 1.25 1.76 11.64
C ILE A 101 -0.02 2.41 12.18
N VAL A 102 0.04 2.92 13.42
CA VAL A 102 -1.08 3.57 14.11
C VAL A 102 -0.63 4.88 14.70
N ASN A 103 -1.42 5.93 14.53
CA ASN A 103 -1.21 7.23 15.15
C ASN A 103 -2.56 7.92 15.40
N ASP A 104 -3.12 7.73 16.59
CA ASP A 104 -4.45 8.19 16.91
C ASP A 104 -4.56 8.69 18.38
N ILE A 105 -5.70 9.25 18.73
CA ILE A 105 -6.03 9.73 20.08
C ILE A 105 -7.34 9.09 20.54
N GLY A 106 -7.28 8.38 21.68
CA GLY A 106 -8.46 7.76 22.29
C GLY A 106 -8.58 6.28 22.00
N PRO A 107 -9.81 5.72 22.04
CA PRO A 107 -10.07 4.33 21.71
C PRO A 107 -9.78 4.06 20.25
N TYR A 108 -9.05 2.99 19.96
CA TYR A 108 -8.65 2.64 18.61
C TYR A 108 -8.94 1.16 18.30
N LYS A 109 -9.36 0.91 17.06
CA LYS A 109 -9.39 -0.40 16.40
C LYS A 109 -9.23 -0.19 14.91
N GLY A 110 -8.18 -0.73 14.31
CA GLY A 110 -7.94 -0.62 12.88
C GLY A 110 -7.01 -1.73 12.38
N THR A 111 -7.00 -1.92 11.07
CA THR A 111 -6.14 -2.89 10.37
C THR A 111 -5.31 -2.15 9.33
N GLN A 112 -4.00 -2.42 9.33
CA GLN A 112 -3.02 -1.92 8.38
C GLN A 112 -2.15 -3.07 7.87
N TRP A 113 -1.45 -2.89 6.75
CA TRP A 113 -0.45 -3.85 6.29
C TRP A 113 0.96 -3.50 6.76
N ILE A 114 1.83 -4.49 6.75
CA ILE A 114 3.27 -4.37 7.02
C ILE A 114 4.05 -5.16 5.98
N ASN A 115 5.32 -4.84 5.82
CA ASN A 115 6.24 -5.57 4.94
C ASN A 115 5.79 -5.57 3.46
N ASP A 116 5.10 -4.52 3.01
CA ASP A 116 4.68 -4.34 1.62
C ASP A 116 5.85 -4.03 0.67
N MET A 117 7.01 -3.64 1.22
CA MET A 117 8.21 -3.33 0.44
C MET A 117 9.31 -4.38 0.65
N PRO A 118 9.86 -4.95 -0.43
CA PRO A 118 11.00 -5.87 -0.34
C PRO A 118 12.20 -5.26 0.40
N GLY A 119 12.82 -6.05 1.28
CA GLY A 119 14.00 -5.64 2.05
C GLY A 119 13.73 -4.74 3.26
N ARG A 120 12.47 -4.38 3.53
CA ARG A 120 12.05 -3.58 4.68
C ARG A 120 11.25 -4.37 5.71
N GLN A 121 11.70 -5.58 5.99
CA GLN A 121 11.04 -6.43 6.98
C GLN A 121 11.08 -5.79 8.37
N ALA A 122 9.91 -5.62 8.96
CA ALA A 122 9.77 -5.26 10.37
C ALA A 122 10.12 -6.44 11.27
N LYS A 123 10.71 -6.16 12.43
CA LYS A 123 11.16 -7.16 13.44
C LYS A 123 10.59 -6.89 14.82
N THR A 124 10.14 -5.67 15.07
CA THR A 124 9.68 -5.23 16.37
C THR A 124 8.56 -4.23 16.23
N PHE A 125 7.52 -4.36 17.05
CA PHE A 125 6.54 -3.30 17.26
C PHE A 125 6.90 -2.51 18.51
N THR A 126 6.85 -1.19 18.40
CA THR A 126 6.85 -0.27 19.53
C THR A 126 5.44 0.24 19.73
N VAL A 127 4.80 -0.16 20.80
CA VAL A 127 3.44 0.25 21.17
C VAL A 127 3.51 1.38 22.19
N LYS A 128 2.78 2.47 21.93
CA LYS A 128 2.48 3.54 22.88
C LYS A 128 0.98 3.54 23.14
N ALA A 129 0.60 3.25 24.38
CA ALA A 129 -0.79 3.16 24.80
C ALA A 129 -0.90 3.45 26.30
N ASN A 130 -2.08 3.85 26.80
CA ASN A 130 -2.32 4.08 28.21
C ASN A 130 -3.34 3.10 28.84
N ALA A 131 -3.75 2.08 28.09
CA ALA A 131 -4.66 1.04 28.55
C ALA A 131 -4.23 -0.34 28.03
N ALA A 132 -5.06 -1.37 28.25
CA ALA A 132 -4.85 -2.71 27.69
C ALA A 132 -5.10 -2.70 26.18
N TRP A 133 -4.27 -3.41 25.45
CA TRP A 133 -4.30 -3.52 24.00
C TRP A 133 -4.05 -4.95 23.50
N THR A 134 -4.47 -5.23 22.29
CA THR A 134 -4.14 -6.43 21.53
C THR A 134 -3.59 -6.05 20.16
N LEU A 135 -2.67 -6.84 19.66
CA LEU A 135 -2.10 -6.74 18.31
C LEU A 135 -2.11 -8.14 17.70
N THR A 136 -2.71 -8.26 16.53
CA THR A 136 -2.84 -9.52 15.81
C THR A 136 -2.29 -9.35 14.41
N ILE A 137 -1.42 -10.26 13.98
CA ILE A 137 -0.91 -10.30 12.60
C ILE A 137 -1.50 -11.52 11.90
N THR A 138 -2.07 -11.31 10.73
CA THR A 138 -2.61 -12.37 9.87
C THR A 138 -2.06 -12.26 8.46
N ASP A 139 -2.18 -13.32 7.70
CA ASP A 139 -2.05 -13.24 6.25
C ASP A 139 -3.39 -12.81 5.60
N GLU A 140 -3.44 -12.85 4.27
CA GLU A 140 -4.62 -12.46 3.49
C GLU A 140 -5.90 -13.22 3.86
N SER A 141 -5.79 -14.44 4.43
CA SER A 141 -6.95 -15.24 4.82
C SER A 141 -7.70 -14.67 6.02
N GLY A 142 -7.06 -13.81 6.81
CA GLY A 142 -7.66 -13.08 7.93
C GLY A 142 -8.41 -11.81 7.51
N LEU A 143 -8.35 -11.40 6.25
CA LEU A 143 -9.00 -10.18 5.77
C LEU A 143 -10.45 -10.41 5.35
N PRO A 144 -11.31 -9.38 5.50
CA PRO A 144 -12.60 -9.35 4.82
C PRO A 144 -12.42 -9.38 3.30
N VAL A 145 -13.13 -10.27 2.62
CA VAL A 145 -13.06 -10.43 1.16
C VAL A 145 -14.15 -9.59 0.50
N LEU A 146 -13.77 -8.75 -0.44
CA LEU A 146 -14.68 -7.97 -1.26
C LEU A 146 -15.41 -8.91 -2.23
N THR A 147 -16.75 -8.91 -2.14
CA THR A 147 -17.60 -9.67 -3.05
C THR A 147 -18.38 -8.69 -3.93
N PRO A 148 -18.37 -8.83 -5.26
CA PRO A 148 -19.12 -7.95 -6.15
C PRO A 148 -20.58 -7.78 -5.73
N GLY A 149 -21.04 -6.53 -5.67
CA GLY A 149 -22.41 -6.16 -5.29
C GLY A 149 -22.74 -6.29 -3.79
N LYS A 150 -21.84 -6.78 -2.93
CA LYS A 150 -22.07 -6.87 -1.48
C LYS A 150 -21.32 -5.76 -0.75
N PRO A 151 -22.01 -4.81 -0.11
CA PRO A 151 -21.36 -3.76 0.65
C PRO A 151 -20.81 -4.29 1.98
N LEU A 152 -19.63 -3.80 2.35
CA LEU A 152 -19.07 -3.87 3.69
C LEU A 152 -19.07 -2.47 4.29
N SER A 153 -19.32 -2.35 5.60
CA SER A 153 -19.31 -1.07 6.30
C SER A 153 -18.62 -1.20 7.64
N GLY A 154 -17.98 -0.13 8.08
CA GLY A 154 -17.30 -0.09 9.36
C GLY A 154 -16.85 1.31 9.75
N LYS A 155 -15.91 1.36 10.69
CA LYS A 155 -15.29 2.59 11.18
C LYS A 155 -13.79 2.40 11.29
N SER A 156 -13.06 3.53 11.31
CA SER A 156 -11.61 3.59 11.40
C SER A 156 -10.93 2.89 10.21
N GLU A 157 -9.67 2.58 10.34
CA GLU A 157 -8.85 2.00 9.27
C GLU A 157 -9.18 0.54 9.03
N ALA A 158 -9.24 0.13 7.77
CA ALA A 158 -9.53 -1.25 7.39
C ALA A 158 -8.85 -1.64 6.09
N VAL A 159 -8.48 -2.92 6.00
CA VAL A 159 -7.91 -3.53 4.79
C VAL A 159 -8.82 -4.65 4.33
N PHE A 160 -8.99 -4.77 3.02
CA PHE A 160 -9.84 -5.75 2.34
C PHE A 160 -9.03 -6.51 1.29
N ALA A 161 -9.31 -7.80 1.15
CA ALA A 161 -8.85 -8.57 0.00
C ALA A 161 -9.81 -8.40 -1.18
N ALA A 162 -9.29 -7.94 -2.34
CA ALA A 162 -9.98 -7.90 -3.61
C ALA A 162 -9.52 -9.09 -4.46
N PRO A 163 -10.35 -10.13 -4.63
CA PRO A 163 -9.99 -11.31 -5.43
C PRO A 163 -9.96 -10.99 -6.94
N ASP A 164 -9.49 -11.97 -7.72
CA ASP A 164 -9.60 -11.92 -9.18
C ASP A 164 -11.03 -11.60 -9.62
N GLY A 165 -11.15 -10.80 -10.68
CA GLY A 165 -12.43 -10.37 -11.23
C GLY A 165 -13.02 -9.11 -10.59
N VAL A 166 -12.49 -8.62 -9.48
CA VAL A 166 -12.80 -7.27 -8.99
C VAL A 166 -12.06 -6.24 -9.86
N SER A 167 -12.82 -5.33 -10.47
CA SER A 167 -12.30 -4.29 -11.37
C SER A 167 -12.36 -2.88 -10.79
N ALA A 168 -13.23 -2.66 -9.81
CA ALA A 168 -13.35 -1.40 -9.10
C ALA A 168 -13.95 -1.58 -7.71
N VAL A 169 -13.69 -0.60 -6.83
CA VAL A 169 -14.29 -0.52 -5.50
C VAL A 169 -14.92 0.85 -5.33
N ALA A 170 -16.25 0.89 -5.22
CA ALA A 170 -16.98 2.08 -4.81
C ALA A 170 -16.81 2.30 -3.31
N ILE A 171 -16.43 3.51 -2.91
CA ILE A 171 -16.10 3.85 -1.52
C ILE A 171 -16.87 5.12 -1.14
N THR A 172 -17.48 5.07 0.02
CA THR A 172 -18.07 6.25 0.68
C THR A 172 -17.51 6.33 2.08
N THR A 173 -16.94 7.47 2.44
CA THR A 173 -16.45 7.73 3.81
C THR A 173 -17.14 8.95 4.42
N LYS A 174 -17.15 8.98 5.74
CA LYS A 174 -17.58 10.12 6.57
C LYS A 174 -16.49 10.37 7.59
N ASN A 175 -15.56 11.24 7.26
CA ASN A 175 -14.38 11.57 8.06
C ASN A 175 -14.32 13.06 8.36
N SER A 176 -13.82 13.41 9.56
CA SER A 176 -13.48 14.80 9.91
C SER A 176 -12.03 15.16 9.55
N GLY A 177 -11.14 14.18 9.56
CA GLY A 177 -9.74 14.29 9.23
C GLY A 177 -9.41 13.88 7.79
N ARG A 178 -8.26 13.27 7.60
CA ARG A 178 -7.80 12.76 6.30
C ARG A 178 -8.58 11.50 5.90
N THR A 179 -8.97 11.41 4.64
CA THR A 179 -9.37 10.16 3.99
C THR A 179 -8.29 9.77 3.00
N ALA A 180 -7.75 8.56 3.14
CA ALA A 180 -6.87 7.97 2.14
C ALA A 180 -7.39 6.58 1.74
N VAL A 181 -7.20 6.24 0.47
CA VAL A 181 -7.42 4.89 -0.04
C VAL A 181 -6.17 4.46 -0.74
N TRP A 182 -5.66 3.31 -0.33
CA TRP A 182 -4.53 2.66 -0.98
C TRP A 182 -4.98 1.39 -1.70
N VAL A 183 -4.34 1.12 -2.81
CA VAL A 183 -4.47 -0.16 -3.54
C VAL A 183 -3.09 -0.77 -3.68
N HIS A 184 -2.91 -1.97 -3.17
CA HIS A 184 -1.68 -2.74 -3.28
C HIS A 184 -1.90 -3.97 -4.16
N SER A 185 -1.18 -4.06 -5.28
CA SER A 185 -1.27 -5.17 -6.23
C SER A 185 0.13 -5.60 -6.67
N GLY A 186 0.48 -6.85 -6.40
CA GLY A 186 1.84 -7.34 -6.63
C GLY A 186 2.87 -6.57 -5.79
N ASP A 187 3.82 -5.91 -6.46
CA ASP A 187 4.87 -5.10 -5.82
C ASP A 187 4.56 -3.58 -5.83
N TYR A 188 3.34 -3.19 -6.22
CA TYR A 188 2.95 -1.79 -6.39
C TYR A 188 1.90 -1.38 -5.37
N SER A 189 2.13 -0.20 -4.77
CA SER A 189 1.14 0.49 -3.95
C SER A 189 0.79 1.82 -4.60
N GLU A 190 -0.50 2.06 -4.78
CA GLU A 190 -1.05 3.31 -5.31
C GLU A 190 -1.91 3.99 -4.26
N LEU A 191 -1.96 5.32 -4.29
CA LEU A 191 -2.77 6.17 -3.42
C LEU A 191 -3.81 6.94 -4.27
N PRO A 192 -4.84 6.28 -4.80
CA PRO A 192 -5.84 6.92 -5.66
C PRO A 192 -6.69 7.98 -4.94
N VAL A 193 -6.78 7.92 -3.62
CA VAL A 193 -7.51 8.92 -2.83
C VAL A 193 -6.63 9.41 -1.68
N ASN A 194 -6.46 10.74 -1.59
CA ASN A 194 -5.78 11.42 -0.50
C ASN A 194 -6.34 12.84 -0.36
N GLN A 195 -7.33 13.00 0.52
CA GLN A 195 -8.01 14.29 0.72
C GLN A 195 -8.42 14.50 2.19
N LEU A 196 -8.87 15.69 2.51
CA LEU A 196 -9.47 15.99 3.81
C LEU A 196 -11.00 15.81 3.72
N GLY A 197 -11.57 15.29 4.81
CA GLY A 197 -13.02 15.14 4.96
C GLY A 197 -13.60 13.91 4.25
N ASP A 198 -14.88 14.01 3.95
CA ASP A 198 -15.67 12.97 3.31
C ASP A 198 -15.18 12.64 1.90
N TYR A 199 -15.32 11.37 1.51
CA TYR A 199 -15.09 10.92 0.14
C TYR A 199 -16.28 10.09 -0.35
N LYS A 200 -16.59 10.24 -1.64
CA LYS A 200 -17.52 9.35 -2.35
C LYS A 200 -17.05 9.22 -3.80
N GLY A 201 -16.66 8.02 -4.18
CA GLY A 201 -16.17 7.74 -5.51
C GLY A 201 -15.92 6.26 -5.74
N SER A 202 -15.29 5.94 -6.85
CA SER A 202 -14.84 4.59 -7.19
C SER A 202 -13.36 4.62 -7.53
N VAL A 203 -12.61 3.63 -7.05
CA VAL A 203 -11.21 3.44 -7.38
C VAL A 203 -11.07 2.21 -8.26
N PRO A 204 -10.26 2.25 -9.34
CA PRO A 204 -9.97 1.08 -10.13
C PRO A 204 -9.10 0.11 -9.31
N VAL A 205 -9.35 -1.18 -9.48
CA VAL A 205 -8.60 -2.26 -8.83
C VAL A 205 -8.35 -3.34 -9.87
N SER A 206 -7.15 -3.88 -9.91
CA SER A 206 -6.84 -5.07 -10.70
C SER A 206 -6.51 -6.20 -9.74
N GLY A 207 -7.49 -7.05 -9.46
CA GLY A 207 -7.30 -8.18 -8.55
C GLY A 207 -6.35 -9.25 -9.11
N PRO A 208 -5.69 -10.04 -8.25
CA PRO A 208 -5.80 -9.98 -6.80
C PRO A 208 -5.07 -8.75 -6.22
N ALA A 209 -5.69 -8.07 -5.28
CA ALA A 209 -5.17 -6.86 -4.67
C ALA A 209 -5.65 -6.71 -3.21
N PHE A 210 -5.01 -5.78 -2.49
CA PHE A 210 -5.50 -5.32 -1.19
C PHE A 210 -5.93 -3.87 -1.30
N VAL A 211 -7.04 -3.54 -0.67
CA VAL A 211 -7.58 -2.18 -0.63
C VAL A 211 -7.62 -1.73 0.82
N SER A 212 -6.91 -0.65 1.16
CA SER A 212 -6.99 -0.01 2.48
C SER A 212 -7.84 1.25 2.41
N VAL A 213 -8.68 1.44 3.42
CA VAL A 213 -9.39 2.69 3.69
C VAL A 213 -8.89 3.23 5.01
N GLU A 214 -8.30 4.42 5.00
CA GLU A 214 -7.76 5.12 6.16
C GLU A 214 -8.60 6.35 6.49
N GLY A 215 -8.87 6.53 7.76
CA GLY A 215 -9.58 7.68 8.30
C GLY A 215 -10.20 7.39 9.66
N ASP A 216 -10.58 8.45 10.37
CA ASP A 216 -11.12 8.43 11.73
C ASP A 216 -12.65 8.16 11.81
N GLY A 217 -13.31 8.11 10.67
CA GLY A 217 -14.76 8.02 10.58
C GLY A 217 -15.31 6.68 10.12
N SER A 218 -16.50 6.72 9.55
CA SER A 218 -17.17 5.55 9.00
C SER A 218 -16.94 5.42 7.49
N TRP A 219 -16.99 4.19 7.01
CA TRP A 219 -16.86 3.88 5.60
C TRP A 219 -17.85 2.81 5.15
N THR A 220 -18.15 2.82 3.87
CA THR A 220 -18.81 1.74 3.13
C THR A 220 -18.05 1.49 1.85
N VAL A 221 -17.77 0.21 1.55
CA VAL A 221 -17.07 -0.24 0.36
C VAL A 221 -17.91 -1.29 -0.37
N THR A 222 -17.95 -1.23 -1.71
CA THR A 222 -18.67 -2.19 -2.56
C THR A 222 -17.83 -2.46 -3.80
N ALA A 223 -17.49 -3.73 -4.03
CA ALA A 223 -16.77 -4.15 -5.23
C ALA A 223 -17.68 -4.32 -6.45
N SER A 224 -17.13 -4.16 -7.64
CA SER A 224 -17.75 -4.44 -8.94
C SER A 224 -16.79 -5.13 -9.89
#